data_fda82ea49c44bc7ce66a978e61de0764
#
_entry.id   fda82ea49c44bc7ce66a978e61de0764
#
_cell.length_a   1.000
_cell.length_b   1.000
_cell.length_c   1.000
_cell.angle_alpha   90.00
_cell.angle_beta   90.00
_cell.angle_gamma   90.00
#
_symmetry.space_group_name_H-M   'P 1'
#
loop_
_entity.id
_entity.type
_entity.pdbx_description
1 polymer ?
#
loop_
_entity_poly.entity_id
_entity_poly.type
_entity_poly.pdbx_seq_one_letter_code
_entity_poly.pdbx_strand_id
1 'polypeptide(L)'
;MGEVIEVGTDNTYSGGLSVSLPVFAPALYKSISLTSTDVNLAVEKSRASRLDMVNQVTKAFFQLLLAQDSYEVLLKSYKQSEDNYNVVKAKYEQGTVSEYDKISADVQMRSLKPTVVSARNGVNLANLQLKVLMGMESDVKVAVEGNLKDYEMSMFTRQAMPRPDNLTNNSTLKQLELNALQLKQTLKLQYTNFMPTLSASFQYMYTSMNDNFKFKEYDWRPYSTIGLNLSIPLFKGSNFTQLKQTRIQMKQLEENRINIERQLTMQATGYLDNMAASTEQVVSNKEAVFQAEKGRTIAEKRYEVGKGTILELNSSEVALTEAQLTYNQSIYDYLVAKADLDLVLGIDEVTEQ
;
A
#
# COMPACT_ATOMS: atom_id res chain seq x y z
N MET A 1 51.96 -2.55 72.56
CA MET A 1 51.13 -3.32 71.62
C MET A 1 49.83 -2.49 71.45
N GLY A 2 49.64 -1.90 70.29
CA GLY A 2 48.39 -1.19 70.02
C GLY A 2 47.27 -2.21 69.68
N GLU A 3 46.19 -2.19 70.42
CA GLU A 3 44.97 -2.93 70.08
C GLU A 3 44.41 -2.35 68.78
N VAL A 4 44.27 -3.17 67.77
CA VAL A 4 43.57 -2.83 66.54
C VAL A 4 42.06 -2.95 66.89
N ILE A 5 41.40 -1.78 67.00
CA ILE A 5 39.95 -1.77 67.15
C ILE A 5 39.33 -1.92 65.75
N GLU A 6 38.77 -3.07 65.44
CA GLU A 6 37.95 -3.23 64.26
C GLU A 6 36.66 -2.45 64.43
N VAL A 7 36.41 -1.49 63.55
CA VAL A 7 35.20 -0.63 63.56
C VAL A 7 34.40 -0.95 62.32
N GLY A 8 33.25 -1.52 62.49
CA GLY A 8 32.29 -1.84 61.41
C GLY A 8 31.74 -3.23 61.50
N THR A 9 30.84 -3.58 60.64
CA THR A 9 30.27 -4.92 60.46
C THR A 9 30.53 -5.35 59.01
N ASP A 10 30.79 -6.65 58.79
CA ASP A 10 31.14 -7.22 57.49
C ASP A 10 29.96 -7.11 56.47
N ASN A 11 28.73 -7.15 56.99
CA ASN A 11 27.52 -7.15 56.15
C ASN A 11 26.53 -6.10 56.61
N THR A 12 25.99 -5.36 55.62
CA THR A 12 24.90 -4.39 55.78
C THR A 12 23.72 -4.82 54.91
N TYR A 13 22.59 -5.04 55.53
CA TYR A 13 21.36 -5.38 54.85
C TYR A 13 20.42 -4.18 54.94
N SER A 14 19.82 -3.82 53.78
CA SER A 14 18.83 -2.74 53.75
C SER A 14 17.68 -3.11 52.82
N GLY A 15 16.48 -2.73 53.22
CA GLY A 15 15.27 -2.91 52.43
C GLY A 15 14.28 -1.81 52.76
N GLY A 16 13.55 -1.30 51.78
CA GLY A 16 12.60 -0.21 52.02
C GLY A 16 11.91 0.30 50.79
N LEU A 17 11.21 1.40 50.95
CA LEU A 17 10.48 2.10 49.91
C LEU A 17 11.14 3.44 49.64
N SER A 18 11.29 3.78 48.36
CA SER A 18 11.75 5.10 47.92
C SER A 18 10.72 5.73 46.97
N VAL A 19 10.37 6.97 47.19
CA VAL A 19 9.49 7.77 46.33
C VAL A 19 10.28 9.01 45.90
N SER A 20 10.31 9.24 44.57
CA SER A 20 10.91 10.45 44.01
C SER A 20 9.87 11.21 43.20
N LEU A 21 9.70 12.47 43.49
CA LEU A 21 8.76 13.38 42.82
C LEU A 21 9.54 14.49 42.11
N PRO A 22 9.47 14.59 40.77
CA PRO A 22 9.98 15.75 40.07
C PRO A 22 9.10 16.96 40.29
N VAL A 23 9.55 17.90 41.12
CA VAL A 23 8.81 19.13 41.50
C VAL A 23 8.91 20.15 40.34
N PHE A 24 10.07 20.29 39.75
CA PHE A 24 10.28 21.13 38.58
C PHE A 24 11.19 20.40 37.59
N ALA A 25 10.59 19.88 36.50
CA ALA A 25 11.27 19.12 35.47
C ALA A 25 10.78 19.56 34.07
N PRO A 26 11.34 20.64 33.51
CA PRO A 26 10.91 21.20 32.23
C PRO A 26 10.91 20.19 31.09
N ALA A 27 11.85 19.22 31.11
CA ALA A 27 11.92 18.15 30.14
C ALA A 27 10.66 17.27 30.15
N LEU A 28 10.08 16.97 31.31
CA LEU A 28 8.87 16.16 31.44
C LEU A 28 7.69 16.81 30.71
N TYR A 29 7.47 18.10 30.90
CA TYR A 29 6.37 18.83 30.24
C TYR A 29 6.57 18.93 28.72
N LYS A 30 7.81 19.03 28.24
CA LYS A 30 8.11 19.06 26.80
C LYS A 30 8.03 17.68 26.16
N SER A 31 8.34 16.61 26.90
CA SER A 31 8.17 15.24 26.42
C SER A 31 6.71 14.88 26.19
N ILE A 32 5.77 15.36 27.01
CA ILE A 32 4.33 15.17 26.79
C ILE A 32 3.91 15.74 25.43
N SER A 33 4.35 16.96 25.10
CA SER A 33 4.06 17.56 23.78
C SER A 33 4.69 16.78 22.61
N LEU A 34 5.88 16.23 22.80
CA LEU A 34 6.55 15.37 21.81
C LEU A 34 5.75 14.09 21.61
N THR A 35 5.39 13.39 22.68
CA THR A 35 4.59 12.15 22.64
C THR A 35 3.23 12.37 21.97
N SER A 36 2.56 13.52 22.21
CA SER A 36 1.32 13.86 21.52
C SER A 36 1.51 13.97 20.00
N THR A 37 2.66 14.51 19.55
CA THR A 37 3.00 14.57 18.12
C THR A 37 3.28 13.16 17.57
N ASP A 38 3.88 12.28 18.35
CA ASP A 38 4.12 10.88 17.98
C ASP A 38 2.80 10.11 17.76
N VAL A 39 1.80 10.36 18.63
CA VAL A 39 0.45 9.79 18.46
C VAL A 39 -0.16 10.25 17.13
N ASN A 40 -0.12 11.57 16.83
CA ASN A 40 -0.64 12.09 15.58
C ASN A 40 0.06 11.50 14.36
N LEU A 41 1.38 11.31 14.44
CA LEU A 41 2.16 10.65 13.38
C LEU A 41 1.74 9.19 13.20
N ALA A 42 1.49 8.46 14.30
CA ALA A 42 1.00 7.08 14.25
C ALA A 42 -0.41 6.99 13.62
N VAL A 43 -1.30 7.91 13.93
CA VAL A 43 -2.63 8.01 13.31
C VAL A 43 -2.51 8.26 11.81
N GLU A 44 -1.64 9.19 11.38
CA GLU A 44 -1.44 9.46 9.94
C GLU A 44 -0.79 8.28 9.21
N LYS A 45 0.13 7.55 9.84
CA LYS A 45 0.67 6.29 9.29
C LYS A 45 -0.41 5.23 9.14
N SER A 46 -1.32 5.12 10.08
CA SER A 46 -2.49 4.21 9.99
C SER A 46 -3.39 4.60 8.83
N ARG A 47 -3.65 5.91 8.64
CA ARG A 47 -4.40 6.42 7.47
C ARG A 47 -3.71 6.08 6.16
N ALA A 48 -2.39 6.27 6.08
CA ALA A 48 -1.60 5.92 4.90
C ALA A 48 -1.72 4.44 4.55
N SER A 49 -1.59 3.56 5.54
CA SER A 49 -1.72 2.11 5.35
C SER A 49 -3.13 1.72 4.87
N ARG A 50 -4.17 2.39 5.37
CA ARG A 50 -5.55 2.16 4.90
C ARG A 50 -5.72 2.59 3.44
N LEU A 51 -5.24 3.78 3.06
CA LEU A 51 -5.32 4.26 1.68
C LEU A 51 -4.56 3.33 0.71
N ASP A 52 -3.37 2.88 1.10
CA ASP A 52 -2.59 1.94 0.31
C ASP A 52 -3.32 0.60 0.14
N MET A 53 -3.93 0.07 1.21
CA MET A 53 -4.72 -1.15 1.15
C MET A 53 -5.96 -0.99 0.25
N VAL A 54 -6.68 0.14 0.34
CA VAL A 54 -7.82 0.43 -0.55
C VAL A 54 -7.36 0.47 -2.01
N ASN A 55 -6.25 1.13 -2.32
CA ASN A 55 -5.69 1.16 -3.66
C ASN A 55 -5.35 -0.25 -4.16
N GLN A 56 -4.65 -1.07 -3.34
CA GLN A 56 -4.27 -2.43 -3.72
C GLN A 56 -5.49 -3.33 -3.96
N VAL A 57 -6.51 -3.25 -3.09
CA VAL A 57 -7.76 -4.02 -3.25
C VAL A 57 -8.51 -3.57 -4.50
N THR A 58 -8.62 -2.27 -4.76
CA THR A 58 -9.27 -1.71 -5.95
C THR A 58 -8.58 -2.18 -7.24
N LYS A 59 -7.26 -2.15 -7.28
CA LYS A 59 -6.48 -2.65 -8.42
C LYS A 59 -6.63 -4.15 -8.62
N ALA A 60 -6.61 -4.93 -7.54
CA ALA A 60 -6.82 -6.38 -7.60
C ALA A 60 -8.24 -6.74 -8.04
N PHE A 61 -9.24 -5.96 -7.66
CA PHE A 61 -10.61 -6.10 -8.12
C PHE A 61 -10.73 -5.87 -9.64
N PHE A 62 -10.17 -4.77 -10.16
CA PHE A 62 -10.17 -4.51 -11.60
C PHE A 62 -9.34 -5.53 -12.38
N GLN A 63 -8.23 -6.02 -11.80
CA GLN A 63 -7.44 -7.10 -12.38
C GLN A 63 -8.25 -8.41 -12.52
N LEU A 64 -9.09 -8.72 -11.53
CA LEU A 64 -9.98 -9.88 -11.59
C LEU A 64 -11.04 -9.69 -12.67
N LEU A 65 -11.65 -8.51 -12.79
CA LEU A 65 -12.61 -8.21 -13.88
C LEU A 65 -11.93 -8.34 -15.25
N LEU A 66 -10.72 -7.81 -15.43
CA LEU A 66 -9.97 -7.95 -16.67
C LEU A 66 -9.70 -9.41 -17.00
N ALA A 67 -9.32 -10.22 -16.01
CA ALA A 67 -9.09 -11.64 -16.20
C ALA A 67 -10.37 -12.41 -16.60
N GLN A 68 -11.52 -12.07 -15.98
CA GLN A 68 -12.83 -12.64 -16.30
C GLN A 68 -13.28 -12.28 -17.73
N ASP A 69 -13.23 -10.98 -18.08
CA ASP A 69 -13.61 -10.51 -19.41
C ASP A 69 -12.69 -11.11 -20.50
N SER A 70 -11.39 -11.19 -20.23
CA SER A 70 -10.43 -11.82 -21.15
C SER A 70 -10.70 -13.32 -21.33
N TYR A 71 -11.02 -14.02 -20.26
CA TYR A 71 -11.41 -15.43 -20.31
C TYR A 71 -12.69 -15.63 -21.12
N GLU A 72 -13.69 -14.79 -20.97
CA GLU A 72 -14.94 -14.87 -21.75
C GLU A 72 -14.70 -14.62 -23.24
N VAL A 73 -13.90 -13.62 -23.60
CA VAL A 73 -13.52 -13.34 -24.99
C VAL A 73 -12.81 -14.56 -25.60
N LEU A 74 -11.81 -15.11 -24.93
CA LEU A 74 -11.05 -16.25 -25.41
C LEU A 74 -11.88 -17.53 -25.48
N LEU A 75 -12.77 -17.76 -24.53
CA LEU A 75 -13.69 -18.91 -24.54
C LEU A 75 -14.68 -18.81 -25.70
N LYS A 76 -15.21 -17.61 -25.98
CA LYS A 76 -16.08 -17.35 -27.13
C LYS A 76 -15.33 -17.58 -28.46
N SER A 77 -14.11 -17.07 -28.57
CA SER A 77 -13.25 -17.29 -29.74
C SER A 77 -12.96 -18.77 -29.96
N TYR A 78 -12.65 -19.53 -28.91
CA TYR A 78 -12.45 -21.00 -29.00
C TYR A 78 -13.71 -21.72 -29.46
N LYS A 79 -14.88 -21.42 -28.91
CA LYS A 79 -16.16 -22.03 -29.33
C LYS A 79 -16.48 -21.73 -30.79
N GLN A 80 -16.27 -20.49 -31.23
CA GLN A 80 -16.46 -20.12 -32.63
C GLN A 80 -15.50 -20.88 -33.56
N SER A 81 -14.24 -21.04 -33.15
CA SER A 81 -13.26 -21.81 -33.92
C SER A 81 -13.58 -23.32 -33.95
N GLU A 82 -14.15 -23.88 -32.86
CA GLU A 82 -14.63 -25.26 -32.78
C GLU A 82 -15.83 -25.48 -33.70
N ASP A 83 -16.81 -24.56 -33.69
CA ASP A 83 -17.94 -24.61 -34.61
C ASP A 83 -17.50 -24.52 -36.08
N ASN A 84 -16.55 -23.64 -36.35
CA ASN A 84 -15.96 -23.47 -37.69
C ASN A 84 -15.26 -24.75 -38.15
N TYR A 85 -14.45 -25.37 -37.31
CA TYR A 85 -13.81 -26.65 -37.60
C TYR A 85 -14.84 -27.73 -37.90
N ASN A 86 -15.95 -27.84 -37.15
CA ASN A 86 -16.96 -28.83 -37.38
C ASN A 86 -17.66 -28.63 -38.73
N VAL A 87 -17.93 -27.37 -39.13
CA VAL A 87 -18.51 -27.03 -40.45
C VAL A 87 -17.54 -27.41 -41.59
N VAL A 88 -16.24 -27.03 -41.44
CA VAL A 88 -15.22 -27.34 -42.45
C VAL A 88 -14.98 -28.83 -42.58
N LYS A 89 -14.98 -29.59 -41.48
CA LYS A 89 -14.87 -31.03 -41.44
C LYS A 89 -16.03 -31.69 -42.21
N ALA A 90 -17.29 -31.28 -41.96
CA ALA A 90 -18.45 -31.79 -42.69
C ALA A 90 -18.37 -31.49 -44.22
N LYS A 91 -17.91 -30.28 -44.60
CA LYS A 91 -17.71 -29.92 -46.02
C LYS A 91 -16.61 -30.75 -46.67
N TYR A 92 -15.53 -31.07 -45.92
CA TYR A 92 -14.45 -31.94 -46.42
C TYR A 92 -14.95 -33.38 -46.67
N GLU A 93 -15.75 -33.92 -45.73
CA GLU A 93 -16.39 -35.26 -45.87
C GLU A 93 -17.33 -35.33 -47.08
N GLN A 94 -17.93 -34.21 -47.49
CA GLN A 94 -18.72 -34.05 -48.70
C GLN A 94 -17.89 -33.76 -49.95
N GLY A 95 -16.56 -33.63 -49.84
CA GLY A 95 -15.66 -33.33 -50.95
C GLY A 95 -15.75 -31.90 -51.50
N THR A 96 -16.35 -30.95 -50.72
CA THR A 96 -16.57 -29.55 -51.16
C THR A 96 -15.45 -28.58 -50.76
N VAL A 97 -14.56 -28.97 -49.87
CA VAL A 97 -13.39 -28.19 -49.45
C VAL A 97 -12.15 -29.06 -49.40
N SER A 98 -10.97 -28.43 -49.41
CA SER A 98 -9.66 -29.12 -49.43
C SER A 98 -9.30 -29.70 -48.04
N GLU A 99 -8.39 -30.70 -48.05
CA GLU A 99 -7.79 -31.21 -46.82
C GLU A 99 -7.03 -30.11 -46.07
N TYR A 100 -6.39 -29.19 -46.83
CA TYR A 100 -5.72 -28.02 -46.27
C TYR A 100 -6.66 -27.14 -45.41
N ASP A 101 -7.87 -26.88 -45.90
CA ASP A 101 -8.87 -26.09 -45.13
C ASP A 101 -9.24 -26.76 -43.81
N LYS A 102 -9.45 -28.09 -43.83
CA LYS A 102 -9.72 -28.89 -42.63
C LYS A 102 -8.57 -28.84 -41.63
N ILE A 103 -7.32 -29.03 -42.12
CA ILE A 103 -6.13 -28.95 -41.25
C ILE A 103 -5.97 -27.53 -40.65
N SER A 104 -6.14 -26.48 -41.47
CA SER A 104 -6.08 -25.09 -41.02
C SER A 104 -7.09 -24.78 -39.91
N ALA A 105 -8.34 -25.23 -40.06
CA ALA A 105 -9.36 -25.05 -39.04
C ALA A 105 -9.04 -25.84 -37.75
N ASP A 106 -8.54 -27.08 -37.86
CA ASP A 106 -8.14 -27.89 -36.69
C ASP A 106 -6.95 -27.26 -35.96
N VAL A 107 -5.95 -26.77 -36.66
CA VAL A 107 -4.80 -26.07 -36.06
C VAL A 107 -5.25 -24.80 -35.32
N GLN A 108 -6.12 -23.98 -35.93
CA GLN A 108 -6.68 -22.79 -35.32
C GLN A 108 -7.41 -23.10 -34.02
N MET A 109 -8.33 -24.06 -34.03
CA MET A 109 -9.06 -24.49 -32.82
C MET A 109 -8.10 -25.00 -31.72
N ARG A 110 -7.14 -25.88 -32.11
CA ARG A 110 -6.19 -26.45 -31.14
C ARG A 110 -5.25 -25.43 -30.54
N SER A 111 -4.86 -24.39 -31.27
CA SER A 111 -3.98 -23.32 -30.80
C SER A 111 -4.64 -22.44 -29.74
N LEU A 112 -5.98 -22.29 -29.77
CA LEU A 112 -6.73 -21.49 -28.81
C LEU A 112 -6.94 -22.22 -27.47
N LYS A 113 -7.01 -23.55 -27.46
CA LYS A 113 -7.29 -24.32 -26.24
C LYS A 113 -6.33 -24.06 -25.08
N PRO A 114 -4.98 -24.07 -25.29
CA PRO A 114 -4.03 -23.71 -24.22
C PRO A 114 -4.24 -22.28 -23.68
N THR A 115 -4.57 -21.33 -24.56
CA THR A 115 -4.81 -19.93 -24.20
C THR A 115 -6.03 -19.80 -23.28
N VAL A 116 -7.13 -20.51 -23.59
CA VAL A 116 -8.33 -20.56 -22.72
C VAL A 116 -8.00 -21.17 -21.36
N VAL A 117 -7.21 -22.27 -21.34
CA VAL A 117 -6.78 -22.88 -20.05
C VAL A 117 -5.94 -21.92 -19.22
N SER A 118 -5.00 -21.21 -19.87
CA SER A 118 -4.18 -20.19 -19.19
C SER A 118 -5.03 -19.03 -18.68
N ALA A 119 -5.98 -18.52 -19.45
CA ALA A 119 -6.88 -17.45 -19.03
C ALA A 119 -7.74 -17.86 -17.83
N ARG A 120 -8.29 -19.10 -17.83
CA ARG A 120 -9.01 -19.65 -16.69
C ARG A 120 -8.14 -19.71 -15.43
N ASN A 121 -6.90 -20.13 -15.56
CA ASN A 121 -5.96 -20.12 -14.44
C ASN A 121 -5.66 -18.69 -13.96
N GLY A 122 -5.56 -17.73 -14.89
CA GLY A 122 -5.42 -16.30 -14.57
C GLY A 122 -6.57 -15.77 -13.71
N VAL A 123 -7.82 -16.13 -14.03
CA VAL A 123 -8.98 -15.78 -13.20
C VAL A 123 -8.86 -16.36 -11.79
N ASN A 124 -8.45 -17.62 -11.67
CA ASN A 124 -8.26 -18.25 -10.35
C ASN A 124 -7.18 -17.54 -9.53
N LEU A 125 -6.06 -17.18 -10.15
CA LEU A 125 -4.96 -16.48 -9.47
C LEU A 125 -5.38 -15.06 -9.06
N ALA A 126 -6.04 -14.30 -9.92
CA ALA A 126 -6.54 -12.97 -9.58
C ALA A 126 -7.55 -13.01 -8.44
N ASN A 127 -8.45 -14.03 -8.43
CA ASN A 127 -9.38 -14.26 -7.33
C ASN A 127 -8.66 -14.57 -6.00
N LEU A 128 -7.63 -15.41 -6.03
CA LEU A 128 -6.82 -15.71 -4.84
C LEU A 128 -6.10 -14.46 -4.34
N GLN A 129 -5.54 -13.65 -5.22
CA GLN A 129 -4.86 -12.41 -4.86
C GLN A 129 -5.82 -11.42 -4.19
N LEU A 130 -7.01 -11.23 -4.74
CA LEU A 130 -8.04 -10.39 -4.13
C LEU A 130 -8.42 -10.89 -2.73
N LYS A 131 -8.64 -12.20 -2.54
CA LYS A 131 -8.94 -12.79 -1.23
C LYS A 131 -7.84 -12.53 -0.20
N VAL A 132 -6.57 -12.71 -0.59
CA VAL A 132 -5.42 -12.46 0.29
C VAL A 132 -5.41 -11.01 0.75
N LEU A 133 -5.63 -10.04 -0.15
CA LEU A 133 -5.69 -8.62 0.18
C LEU A 133 -6.86 -8.27 1.09
N MET A 134 -7.99 -8.96 0.94
CA MET A 134 -9.18 -8.80 1.80
C MET A 134 -9.08 -9.56 3.13
N GLY A 135 -7.99 -10.29 3.38
CA GLY A 135 -7.81 -11.09 4.59
C GLY A 135 -8.76 -12.30 4.68
N MET A 136 -9.28 -12.77 3.54
CA MET A 136 -10.20 -13.91 3.48
C MET A 136 -9.44 -15.24 3.37
N GLU A 137 -10.02 -16.29 3.92
CA GLU A 137 -9.47 -17.64 3.76
C GLU A 137 -9.62 -18.12 2.30
N SER A 138 -8.68 -18.95 1.85
CA SER A 138 -8.59 -19.39 0.45
C SER A 138 -9.76 -20.26 -0.01
N ASP A 139 -10.44 -20.94 0.90
CA ASP A 139 -11.58 -21.83 0.66
C ASP A 139 -12.92 -21.07 0.49
N VAL A 140 -13.00 -19.82 0.97
CA VAL A 140 -14.19 -18.98 0.77
C VAL A 140 -14.40 -18.73 -0.72
N LYS A 141 -15.60 -19.02 -1.22
CA LYS A 141 -15.97 -18.72 -2.61
C LYS A 141 -16.35 -17.25 -2.73
N VAL A 142 -15.55 -16.50 -3.45
CA VAL A 142 -15.84 -15.10 -3.83
C VAL A 142 -16.19 -15.09 -5.31
N ALA A 143 -17.38 -14.60 -5.64
CA ALA A 143 -17.77 -14.27 -7.00
C ALA A 143 -17.86 -12.74 -7.09
N VAL A 144 -17.20 -12.18 -8.07
CA VAL A 144 -17.32 -10.75 -8.41
C VAL A 144 -18.28 -10.65 -9.59
N GLU A 145 -19.30 -9.81 -9.44
CA GLU A 145 -20.28 -9.52 -10.48
C GLU A 145 -19.91 -8.21 -11.19
N GLY A 146 -20.24 -8.11 -12.48
CA GLY A 146 -19.96 -6.97 -13.33
C GLY A 146 -18.83 -7.26 -14.33
N ASN A 147 -18.59 -6.31 -15.21
CA ASN A 147 -17.56 -6.33 -16.22
C ASN A 147 -16.90 -4.94 -16.36
N LEU A 148 -15.76 -4.85 -17.03
CA LEU A 148 -15.05 -3.58 -17.21
C LEU A 148 -15.87 -2.54 -18.01
N LYS A 149 -16.75 -2.96 -18.92
CA LYS A 149 -17.59 -2.07 -19.71
C LYS A 149 -18.55 -1.24 -18.85
N ASP A 150 -18.94 -1.75 -17.68
CA ASP A 150 -19.82 -1.02 -16.75
C ASP A 150 -19.18 0.28 -16.26
N TYR A 151 -17.86 0.33 -16.25
CA TYR A 151 -17.08 1.51 -15.83
C TYR A 151 -16.74 2.46 -16.98
N GLU A 152 -16.99 2.10 -18.24
CA GLU A 152 -16.70 2.93 -19.41
C GLU A 152 -17.35 4.32 -19.31
N MET A 153 -18.63 4.37 -18.92
CA MET A 153 -19.39 5.64 -18.83
C MET A 153 -18.75 6.61 -17.81
N SER A 154 -18.16 6.11 -16.75
CA SER A 154 -17.50 6.93 -15.73
C SER A 154 -16.26 7.64 -16.26
N MET A 155 -15.58 7.08 -17.28
CA MET A 155 -14.40 7.68 -17.91
C MET A 155 -14.71 8.97 -18.68
N PHE A 156 -15.93 9.08 -19.19
CA PHE A 156 -16.40 10.23 -19.98
C PHE A 156 -17.21 11.23 -19.15
N THR A 157 -17.50 10.92 -17.89
CA THR A 157 -18.17 11.84 -16.98
C THR A 157 -17.21 12.98 -16.66
N ARG A 158 -17.61 14.22 -16.97
CA ARG A 158 -16.80 15.42 -16.77
C ARG A 158 -16.73 15.79 -15.28
N GLN A 159 -16.06 14.97 -14.50
CA GLN A 159 -15.60 15.40 -13.18
C GLN A 159 -14.47 16.42 -13.39
N ALA A 160 -14.50 17.50 -12.59
CA ALA A 160 -13.38 18.45 -12.63
C ALA A 160 -12.11 17.67 -12.31
N MET A 161 -11.22 17.52 -13.31
CA MET A 161 -9.95 16.82 -13.09
C MET A 161 -9.22 17.50 -11.94
N PRO A 162 -8.80 16.74 -10.91
CA PRO A 162 -8.07 17.31 -9.78
C PRO A 162 -6.76 17.91 -10.30
N ARG A 163 -6.35 19.01 -9.69
CA ARG A 163 -5.06 19.61 -10.04
C ARG A 163 -3.94 18.75 -9.49
N PRO A 164 -2.90 18.45 -10.28
CA PRO A 164 -1.80 17.57 -9.85
C PRO A 164 -0.96 18.17 -8.70
N ASP A 165 -1.06 19.49 -8.48
CA ASP A 165 -0.40 20.22 -7.40
C ASP A 165 -1.23 20.28 -6.10
N ASN A 166 -2.47 19.81 -6.10
CA ASN A 166 -3.31 19.77 -4.90
C ASN A 166 -3.01 18.53 -4.04
N LEU A 167 -1.85 18.54 -3.40
CA LEU A 167 -1.36 17.44 -2.55
C LEU A 167 -1.69 17.65 -1.05
N THR A 168 -2.63 18.53 -0.72
CA THR A 168 -2.96 18.90 0.68
C THR A 168 -3.37 17.70 1.53
N ASN A 169 -3.98 16.67 0.94
CA ASN A 169 -4.41 15.46 1.62
C ASN A 169 -3.42 14.28 1.48
N ASN A 170 -2.31 14.48 0.77
CA ASN A 170 -1.31 13.43 0.61
C ASN A 170 -0.73 13.00 1.96
N SER A 171 -0.82 11.71 2.27
CA SER A 171 -0.42 11.17 3.56
C SER A 171 1.09 11.25 3.79
N THR A 172 1.91 11.10 2.75
CA THR A 172 3.37 11.21 2.86
C THR A 172 3.78 12.62 3.24
N LEU A 173 3.19 13.66 2.63
CA LEU A 173 3.46 15.05 2.98
C LEU A 173 3.00 15.37 4.40
N LYS A 174 1.81 14.90 4.82
CA LYS A 174 1.32 15.06 6.20
C LYS A 174 2.25 14.39 7.22
N GLN A 175 2.78 13.19 6.91
CA GLN A 175 3.78 12.55 7.77
C GLN A 175 5.08 13.37 7.86
N LEU A 176 5.55 13.96 6.75
CA LEU A 176 6.74 14.84 6.76
C LEU A 176 6.51 16.11 7.59
N GLU A 177 5.31 16.71 7.52
CA GLU A 177 4.94 17.84 8.37
C GLU A 177 4.94 17.48 9.86
N LEU A 178 4.38 16.32 10.22
CA LEU A 178 4.40 15.81 11.59
C LEU A 178 5.82 15.48 12.06
N ASN A 179 6.67 14.93 11.20
CA ASN A 179 8.09 14.71 11.49
C ASN A 179 8.83 16.05 11.70
N ALA A 180 8.52 17.09 10.92
CA ALA A 180 9.07 18.43 11.12
C ALA A 180 8.63 19.02 12.47
N LEU A 181 7.39 18.84 12.85
CA LEU A 181 6.87 19.23 14.16
C LEU A 181 7.57 18.46 15.29
N GLN A 182 7.78 17.15 15.13
CA GLN A 182 8.50 16.29 16.08
C GLN A 182 9.94 16.79 16.29
N LEU A 183 10.68 17.11 15.23
CA LEU A 183 12.01 17.69 15.33
C LEU A 183 11.99 19.06 16.03
N LYS A 184 10.98 19.88 15.76
CA LYS A 184 10.79 21.17 16.45
C LYS A 184 10.50 20.99 17.95
N GLN A 185 9.71 19.98 18.33
CA GLN A 185 9.48 19.63 19.73
C GLN A 185 10.75 19.06 20.38
N THR A 186 11.48 18.21 19.68
CA THR A 186 12.79 17.68 20.10
C THR A 186 13.77 18.82 20.38
N LEU A 187 13.83 19.82 19.51
CA LEU A 187 14.67 21.00 19.71
C LEU A 187 14.26 21.76 21.01
N LYS A 188 12.96 21.95 21.25
CA LYS A 188 12.45 22.56 22.49
C LYS A 188 12.78 21.73 23.72
N LEU A 189 12.70 20.39 23.61
CA LEU A 189 13.10 19.46 24.67
C LEU A 189 14.59 19.59 24.97
N GLN A 190 15.46 19.66 23.95
CA GLN A 190 16.91 19.83 24.12
C GLN A 190 17.27 21.15 24.82
N TYR A 191 16.48 22.22 24.63
CA TYR A 191 16.69 23.48 25.36
C TYR A 191 16.45 23.32 26.87
N THR A 192 15.60 22.37 27.30
CA THR A 192 15.39 22.12 28.72
C THR A 192 16.61 21.51 29.42
N ASN A 193 17.58 20.96 28.65
CA ASN A 193 18.83 20.46 29.19
C ASN A 193 19.77 21.57 29.75
N PHE A 194 19.40 22.83 29.52
CA PHE A 194 20.09 24.00 30.10
C PHE A 194 19.35 24.60 31.31
N MET A 195 18.15 24.06 31.63
CA MET A 195 17.32 24.55 32.72
C MET A 195 17.58 23.77 34.01
N PRO A 196 17.44 24.40 35.20
CA PRO A 196 17.52 23.69 36.46
C PRO A 196 16.40 22.67 36.60
N THR A 197 16.64 21.60 37.36
CA THR A 197 15.65 20.62 37.78
C THR A 197 15.60 20.52 39.30
N LEU A 198 14.38 20.41 39.84
CA LEU A 198 14.15 20.23 41.28
C LEU A 198 13.35 18.94 41.49
N SER A 199 13.88 18.07 42.34
CA SER A 199 13.17 16.84 42.76
C SER A 199 13.11 16.75 44.31
N ALA A 200 12.00 16.21 44.78
CA ALA A 200 11.82 15.81 46.16
C ALA A 200 11.94 14.29 46.25
N SER A 201 12.60 13.81 47.30
CA SER A 201 12.70 12.37 47.56
C SER A 201 12.30 12.08 49.00
N PHE A 202 11.61 10.96 49.18
CA PHE A 202 11.29 10.36 50.45
C PHE A 202 11.72 8.90 50.41
N GLN A 203 12.49 8.50 51.44
CA GLN A 203 12.93 7.11 51.61
C GLN A 203 12.53 6.66 53.02
N TYR A 204 11.95 5.50 53.11
CA TYR A 204 11.70 4.78 54.36
C TYR A 204 12.35 3.41 54.27
N MET A 205 13.41 3.20 55.07
CA MET A 205 14.25 2.03 54.96
C MET A 205 14.44 1.37 56.34
N TYR A 206 14.53 0.06 56.31
CA TYR A 206 15.02 -0.78 57.39
C TYR A 206 16.44 -1.13 57.09
N THR A 207 17.34 -1.00 58.05
CA THR A 207 18.72 -1.43 57.94
C THR A 207 19.09 -2.31 59.10
N SER A 208 19.89 -3.34 58.87
CA SER A 208 20.53 -4.15 59.89
C SER A 208 21.96 -4.40 59.51
N MET A 209 22.84 -4.36 60.47
CA MET A 209 24.28 -4.61 60.33
C MET A 209 24.66 -5.80 61.16
N ASN A 210 25.27 -6.83 60.57
CA ASN A 210 25.65 -8.04 61.26
C ASN A 210 26.75 -8.79 60.53
N ASP A 211 27.62 -9.49 61.30
CA ASP A 211 28.75 -10.27 60.75
C ASP A 211 28.34 -11.72 60.39
N ASN A 212 27.11 -12.12 60.66
CA ASN A 212 26.61 -13.46 60.38
C ASN A 212 25.33 -13.44 59.49
N PHE A 213 24.95 -14.59 58.93
CA PHE A 213 23.76 -14.74 58.09
C PHE A 213 22.50 -15.23 58.85
N LYS A 214 22.44 -15.04 60.17
CA LYS A 214 21.30 -15.46 60.99
C LYS A 214 20.21 -14.38 60.99
N PHE A 215 19.38 -14.30 59.98
CA PHE A 215 18.36 -13.25 59.76
C PHE A 215 17.39 -13.07 60.92
N LYS A 216 17.19 -14.08 61.82
CA LYS A 216 16.34 -13.98 63.00
C LYS A 216 16.95 -13.17 64.12
N GLU A 217 18.26 -13.00 64.11
CA GLU A 217 19.01 -12.25 65.16
C GLU A 217 19.31 -10.82 64.74
N TYR A 218 18.78 -10.38 63.58
CA TYR A 218 19.05 -9.04 63.05
C TYR A 218 18.21 -7.98 63.72
N ASP A 219 18.85 -6.92 64.23
CA ASP A 219 18.19 -5.73 64.75
C ASP A 219 17.89 -4.79 63.59
N TRP A 220 16.66 -4.89 63.10
CA TRP A 220 16.15 -4.05 62.01
C TRP A 220 15.74 -2.67 62.51
N ARG A 221 16.49 -1.64 62.15
CA ARG A 221 16.22 -0.26 62.56
C ARG A 221 15.63 0.51 61.38
N PRO A 222 14.38 1.04 61.56
CA PRO A 222 13.80 1.91 60.57
C PRO A 222 14.41 3.30 60.62
N TYR A 223 14.62 3.89 59.43
CA TYR A 223 14.90 5.30 59.30
C TYR A 223 14.17 5.89 58.11
N SER A 224 13.87 7.19 58.18
CA SER A 224 13.29 7.94 57.06
C SER A 224 14.19 9.10 56.70
N THR A 225 14.30 9.36 55.39
CA THR A 225 15.03 10.49 54.85
C THR A 225 14.16 11.27 53.88
N ILE A 226 14.08 12.58 54.08
CA ILE A 226 13.45 13.52 53.15
C ILE A 226 14.57 14.36 52.55
N GLY A 227 14.59 14.46 51.21
CA GLY A 227 15.61 15.24 50.50
C GLY A 227 14.99 16.12 49.40
N LEU A 228 15.60 17.28 49.21
CA LEU A 228 15.34 18.15 48.06
C LEU A 228 16.68 18.21 47.25
N ASN A 229 16.58 17.86 45.98
CA ASN A 229 17.75 17.89 45.10
C ASN A 229 17.51 18.93 43.99
N LEU A 230 18.32 19.99 43.98
CA LEU A 230 18.37 20.99 42.91
C LEU A 230 19.60 20.74 42.05
N SER A 231 19.38 20.42 40.78
CA SER A 231 20.46 20.22 39.77
C SER A 231 20.46 21.37 38.78
N ILE A 232 21.56 22.09 38.68
CA ILE A 232 21.76 23.22 37.77
C ILE A 232 22.91 22.87 36.79
N PRO A 233 22.64 22.64 35.51
CA PRO A 233 23.67 22.37 34.53
C PRO A 233 24.42 23.67 34.19
N LEU A 234 25.70 23.80 34.64
CA LEU A 234 26.51 24.98 34.37
C LEU A 234 27.08 24.98 32.95
N PHE A 235 27.64 23.85 32.53
CA PHE A 235 28.22 23.70 31.18
C PHE A 235 28.22 22.24 30.76
N LYS A 236 27.69 21.98 29.55
CA LYS A 236 27.74 20.66 28.90
C LYS A 236 27.85 20.85 27.39
N GLY A 237 29.08 20.73 26.85
CA GLY A 237 29.37 20.96 25.42
C GLY A 237 28.53 20.11 24.46
N SER A 238 28.18 18.88 24.87
CA SER A 238 27.32 17.99 24.08
C SER A 238 25.91 18.57 23.80
N ASN A 239 25.35 19.39 24.71
CA ASN A 239 24.05 20.01 24.52
C ASN A 239 24.05 20.95 23.30
N PHE A 240 25.12 21.74 23.12
CA PHE A 240 25.25 22.63 21.96
C PHE A 240 25.36 21.85 20.64
N THR A 241 26.11 20.75 20.66
CA THR A 241 26.27 19.88 19.49
C THR A 241 24.93 19.23 19.10
N GLN A 242 24.15 18.74 20.07
CA GLN A 242 22.82 18.18 19.87
C GLN A 242 21.85 19.20 19.25
N LEU A 243 21.84 20.45 19.76
CA LEU A 243 21.03 21.52 19.16
C LEU A 243 21.42 21.77 17.70
N LYS A 244 22.70 21.82 17.40
CA LYS A 244 23.22 22.02 16.04
C LYS A 244 22.83 20.85 15.14
N GLN A 245 22.96 19.63 15.61
CA GLN A 245 22.57 18.41 14.89
C GLN A 245 21.07 18.43 14.54
N THR A 246 20.21 18.70 15.51
CA THR A 246 18.73 18.75 15.26
C THR A 246 18.37 19.85 14.26
N ARG A 247 19.02 21.01 14.31
CA ARG A 247 18.80 22.07 13.31
C ARG A 247 19.21 21.64 11.90
N ILE A 248 20.31 20.88 11.77
CA ILE A 248 20.72 20.34 10.47
C ILE A 248 19.69 19.30 9.99
N GLN A 249 19.22 18.41 10.87
CA GLN A 249 18.17 17.45 10.54
C GLN A 249 16.87 18.13 10.06
N MET A 250 16.49 19.25 10.70
CA MET A 250 15.33 20.04 10.24
C MET A 250 15.51 20.58 8.81
N LYS A 251 16.71 21.08 8.48
CA LYS A 251 17.02 21.52 7.12
C LYS A 251 17.01 20.37 6.11
N GLN A 252 17.60 19.24 6.46
CA GLN A 252 17.57 18.04 5.63
C GLN A 252 16.12 17.57 5.36
N LEU A 253 15.27 17.60 6.39
CA LEU A 253 13.87 17.23 6.24
C LEU A 253 13.12 18.19 5.33
N GLU A 254 13.37 19.51 5.40
CA GLU A 254 12.76 20.51 4.53
C GLU A 254 13.14 20.29 3.06
N GLU A 255 14.45 20.08 2.77
CA GLU A 255 14.90 19.78 1.40
C GLU A 255 14.29 18.46 0.89
N ASN A 256 14.20 17.45 1.76
CA ASN A 256 13.56 16.20 1.42
C ASN A 256 12.05 16.39 1.14
N ARG A 257 11.34 17.21 1.92
CA ARG A 257 9.93 17.54 1.69
C ARG A 257 9.72 18.16 0.32
N ILE A 258 10.55 19.14 -0.05
CA ILE A 258 10.49 19.79 -1.37
C ILE A 258 10.72 18.77 -2.50
N ASN A 259 11.68 17.87 -2.33
CA ASN A 259 11.95 16.83 -3.33
C ASN A 259 10.78 15.85 -3.46
N ILE A 260 10.21 15.38 -2.35
CA ILE A 260 9.06 14.48 -2.34
C ILE A 260 7.83 15.15 -2.96
N GLU A 261 7.56 16.42 -2.66
CA GLU A 261 6.46 17.19 -3.25
C GLU A 261 6.57 17.26 -4.77
N ARG A 262 7.78 17.52 -5.30
CA ARG A 262 8.04 17.49 -6.75
C ARG A 262 7.82 16.11 -7.36
N GLN A 263 8.27 15.04 -6.68
CA GLN A 263 8.07 13.67 -7.14
C GLN A 263 6.59 13.30 -7.17
N LEU A 264 5.82 13.66 -6.14
CA LEU A 264 4.39 13.39 -6.07
C LEU A 264 3.61 14.19 -7.15
N THR A 265 4.00 15.44 -7.40
CA THR A 265 3.41 16.24 -8.49
C THR A 265 3.69 15.60 -9.85
N MET A 266 4.91 15.12 -10.07
CA MET A 266 5.27 14.40 -11.30
C MET A 266 4.45 13.10 -11.44
N GLN A 267 4.29 12.32 -10.37
CA GLN A 267 3.48 11.10 -10.39
C GLN A 267 2.00 11.41 -10.68
N ALA A 268 1.42 12.42 -10.00
CA ALA A 268 0.03 12.84 -10.24
C ALA A 268 -0.19 13.28 -11.68
N THR A 269 0.76 14.07 -12.25
CA THR A 269 0.71 14.46 -13.65
C THR A 269 0.78 13.25 -14.58
N GLY A 270 1.69 12.32 -14.33
CA GLY A 270 1.81 11.10 -15.13
C GLY A 270 0.55 10.22 -15.10
N TYR A 271 -0.13 10.12 -13.96
CA TYR A 271 -1.40 9.39 -13.88
C TYR A 271 -2.52 10.11 -14.64
N LEU A 272 -2.59 11.44 -14.59
CA LEU A 272 -3.54 12.21 -15.39
C LEU A 272 -3.30 12.05 -16.90
N ASP A 273 -2.03 12.08 -17.32
CA ASP A 273 -1.66 11.86 -18.72
C ASP A 273 -2.01 10.42 -19.17
N ASN A 274 -1.76 9.41 -18.30
CA ASN A 274 -2.16 8.03 -18.58
C ASN A 274 -3.69 7.89 -18.68
N MET A 275 -4.46 8.53 -17.80
CA MET A 275 -5.92 8.53 -17.88
C MET A 275 -6.41 9.16 -19.18
N ALA A 276 -5.83 10.29 -19.60
CA ALA A 276 -6.17 10.95 -20.85
C ALA A 276 -5.86 10.03 -22.05
N ALA A 277 -4.65 9.46 -22.10
CA ALA A 277 -4.26 8.53 -23.16
C ALA A 277 -5.15 7.28 -23.21
N SER A 278 -5.46 6.67 -22.04
CA SER A 278 -6.35 5.51 -21.99
C SER A 278 -7.77 5.85 -22.45
N THR A 279 -8.26 7.07 -22.18
CA THR A 279 -9.58 7.52 -22.66
C THR A 279 -9.61 7.60 -24.20
N GLU A 280 -8.57 8.14 -24.83
CA GLU A 280 -8.45 8.16 -26.30
C GLU A 280 -8.33 6.73 -26.88
N GLN A 281 -7.56 5.88 -26.20
CA GLN A 281 -7.40 4.46 -26.60
C GLN A 281 -8.72 3.71 -26.53
N VAL A 282 -9.52 3.90 -25.48
CA VAL A 282 -10.85 3.26 -25.33
C VAL A 282 -11.76 3.63 -26.50
N VAL A 283 -11.81 4.91 -26.92
CA VAL A 283 -12.61 5.34 -28.08
C VAL A 283 -12.13 4.66 -29.35
N SER A 284 -10.83 4.66 -29.61
CA SER A 284 -10.23 4.05 -30.81
C SER A 284 -10.42 2.53 -30.81
N ASN A 285 -10.19 1.86 -29.69
CA ASN A 285 -10.30 0.40 -29.56
C ASN A 285 -11.77 -0.07 -29.67
N LYS A 286 -12.71 0.73 -29.17
CA LYS A 286 -14.14 0.45 -29.36
C LYS A 286 -14.55 0.45 -30.84
N GLU A 287 -14.04 1.41 -31.60
CA GLU A 287 -14.28 1.46 -33.05
C GLU A 287 -13.57 0.29 -33.75
N ALA A 288 -12.34 -0.06 -33.31
CA ALA A 288 -11.61 -1.23 -33.84
C ALA A 288 -12.39 -2.54 -33.60
N VAL A 289 -12.99 -2.75 -32.42
CA VAL A 289 -13.85 -3.89 -32.14
C VAL A 289 -15.03 -3.92 -33.11
N PHE A 290 -15.73 -2.78 -33.29
CA PHE A 290 -16.86 -2.69 -34.20
C PHE A 290 -16.50 -3.02 -35.66
N GLN A 291 -15.35 -2.54 -36.15
CA GLN A 291 -14.88 -2.84 -37.51
C GLN A 291 -14.41 -4.30 -37.63
N ALA A 292 -13.76 -4.86 -36.60
CA ALA A 292 -13.35 -6.26 -36.57
C ALA A 292 -14.56 -7.21 -36.55
N GLU A 293 -15.65 -6.89 -35.82
CA GLU A 293 -16.89 -7.66 -35.84
C GLU A 293 -17.54 -7.68 -37.24
N LYS A 294 -17.58 -6.53 -37.91
CA LYS A 294 -18.05 -6.45 -39.30
C LYS A 294 -17.14 -7.24 -40.23
N GLY A 295 -15.81 -7.08 -40.11
CA GLY A 295 -14.84 -7.80 -40.92
C GLY A 295 -14.99 -9.31 -40.81
N ARG A 296 -15.10 -9.81 -39.59
CA ARG A 296 -15.35 -11.23 -39.31
C ARG A 296 -16.66 -11.71 -39.95
N THR A 297 -17.75 -10.95 -39.75
CA THR A 297 -19.04 -11.32 -40.36
C THR A 297 -18.98 -11.39 -41.89
N ILE A 298 -18.28 -10.46 -42.54
CA ILE A 298 -18.07 -10.49 -43.99
C ILE A 298 -17.24 -11.68 -44.38
N ALA A 299 -16.13 -11.98 -43.71
CA ALA A 299 -15.27 -13.11 -43.98
C ALA A 299 -16.00 -14.46 -43.86
N GLU A 300 -16.82 -14.62 -42.83
CA GLU A 300 -17.67 -15.77 -42.60
C GLU A 300 -18.66 -15.98 -43.75
N LYS A 301 -19.39 -14.94 -44.18
CA LYS A 301 -20.33 -15.01 -45.30
C LYS A 301 -19.64 -15.30 -46.62
N ARG A 302 -18.48 -14.72 -46.88
CA ARG A 302 -17.69 -15.00 -48.07
C ARG A 302 -17.18 -16.45 -48.11
N TYR A 303 -16.76 -16.99 -46.94
CA TYR A 303 -16.37 -18.39 -46.81
C TYR A 303 -17.55 -19.34 -46.98
N GLU A 304 -18.72 -19.05 -46.42
CA GLU A 304 -19.94 -19.82 -46.56
C GLU A 304 -20.33 -20.01 -48.06
N VAL A 305 -20.24 -18.94 -48.84
CA VAL A 305 -20.60 -18.97 -50.29
C VAL A 305 -19.46 -19.33 -51.24
N GLY A 306 -18.34 -19.80 -50.70
CA GLY A 306 -17.17 -20.24 -51.45
C GLY A 306 -16.38 -19.11 -52.16
N LYS A 307 -16.55 -17.84 -51.75
CA LYS A 307 -15.87 -16.66 -52.27
C LYS A 307 -14.72 -16.14 -51.39
N GLY A 308 -14.54 -16.74 -50.23
CA GLY A 308 -13.48 -16.45 -49.27
C GLY A 308 -12.65 -17.67 -48.93
N THR A 309 -11.50 -17.50 -48.33
CA THR A 309 -10.59 -18.57 -47.88
C THR A 309 -10.72 -18.80 -46.38
N ILE A 310 -10.39 -20.00 -45.90
CA ILE A 310 -10.32 -20.30 -44.46
C ILE A 310 -9.30 -19.42 -43.75
N LEU A 311 -8.25 -18.99 -44.43
CA LEU A 311 -7.24 -18.10 -43.88
C LEU A 311 -7.80 -16.69 -43.61
N GLU A 312 -8.62 -16.16 -44.54
CA GLU A 312 -9.31 -14.87 -44.35
C GLU A 312 -10.22 -14.92 -43.11
N LEU A 313 -10.99 -16.01 -42.95
CA LEU A 313 -11.86 -16.20 -41.81
C LEU A 313 -11.07 -16.31 -40.51
N ASN A 314 -10.07 -17.18 -40.43
CA ASN A 314 -9.21 -17.33 -39.26
C ASN A 314 -8.52 -16.02 -38.88
N SER A 315 -7.97 -15.27 -39.85
CA SER A 315 -7.35 -13.97 -39.59
C SER A 315 -8.33 -12.93 -39.03
N SER A 316 -9.59 -12.94 -39.52
CA SER A 316 -10.62 -12.02 -39.01
C SER A 316 -11.08 -12.37 -37.59
N GLU A 317 -11.08 -13.65 -37.24
CA GLU A 317 -11.39 -14.11 -35.85
C GLU A 317 -10.28 -13.72 -34.87
N VAL A 318 -9.02 -13.86 -35.28
CA VAL A 318 -7.88 -13.41 -34.47
C VAL A 318 -7.93 -11.90 -34.27
N ALA A 319 -8.15 -11.14 -35.36
CA ALA A 319 -8.24 -9.67 -35.28
C ALA A 319 -9.37 -9.19 -34.34
N LEU A 320 -10.53 -9.85 -34.38
CA LEU A 320 -11.63 -9.54 -33.46
C LEU A 320 -11.25 -9.84 -32.00
N THR A 321 -10.66 -11.00 -31.75
CA THR A 321 -10.24 -11.41 -30.41
C THR A 321 -9.22 -10.43 -29.84
N GLU A 322 -8.20 -10.05 -30.63
CA GLU A 322 -7.18 -9.07 -30.24
C GLU A 322 -7.78 -7.69 -29.96
N ALA A 323 -8.71 -7.22 -30.83
CA ALA A 323 -9.37 -5.93 -30.62
C ALA A 323 -10.18 -5.90 -29.32
N GLN A 324 -10.91 -6.98 -28.99
CA GLN A 324 -11.68 -7.08 -27.76
C GLN A 324 -10.79 -7.12 -26.51
N LEU A 325 -9.69 -7.87 -26.55
CA LEU A 325 -8.73 -7.91 -25.44
C LEU A 325 -8.06 -6.56 -25.22
N THR A 326 -7.65 -5.87 -26.29
CA THR A 326 -7.03 -4.55 -26.22
C THR A 326 -8.01 -3.48 -25.72
N TYR A 327 -9.29 -3.57 -26.12
CA TYR A 327 -10.34 -2.70 -25.60
C TYR A 327 -10.52 -2.87 -24.09
N ASN A 328 -10.64 -4.09 -23.59
CA ASN A 328 -10.75 -4.36 -22.15
C ASN A 328 -9.51 -3.88 -21.39
N GLN A 329 -8.30 -4.08 -21.96
CA GLN A 329 -7.06 -3.61 -21.37
C GLN A 329 -7.04 -2.08 -21.22
N SER A 330 -7.50 -1.33 -22.24
CA SER A 330 -7.50 0.13 -22.18
C SER A 330 -8.44 0.70 -21.10
N ILE A 331 -9.57 0.04 -20.83
CA ILE A 331 -10.45 0.40 -19.71
C ILE A 331 -9.76 0.13 -18.38
N TYR A 332 -9.14 -1.04 -18.23
CA TYR A 332 -8.40 -1.40 -17.04
C TYR A 332 -7.26 -0.41 -16.74
N ASP A 333 -6.49 -0.03 -17.75
CA ASP A 333 -5.37 0.90 -17.59
C ASP A 333 -5.83 2.27 -17.08
N TYR A 334 -6.96 2.76 -17.56
CA TYR A 334 -7.59 3.97 -17.02
C TYR A 334 -7.97 3.83 -15.54
N LEU A 335 -8.63 2.73 -15.18
CA LEU A 335 -9.11 2.50 -13.81
C LEU A 335 -7.97 2.36 -12.81
N VAL A 336 -6.87 1.70 -13.22
CA VAL A 336 -5.64 1.61 -12.41
C VAL A 336 -4.99 2.99 -12.26
N ALA A 337 -4.86 3.76 -13.34
CA ALA A 337 -4.29 5.11 -13.28
C ALA A 337 -5.12 6.03 -12.38
N LYS A 338 -6.46 5.92 -12.42
CA LYS A 338 -7.36 6.64 -11.51
C LYS A 338 -7.13 6.23 -10.05
N ALA A 339 -7.09 4.95 -9.75
CA ALA A 339 -6.86 4.47 -8.39
C ALA A 339 -5.51 4.94 -7.82
N ASP A 340 -4.44 4.94 -8.65
CA ASP A 340 -3.13 5.43 -8.26
C ASP A 340 -3.11 6.95 -8.07
N LEU A 341 -3.86 7.71 -8.88
CA LEU A 341 -4.04 9.15 -8.71
C LEU A 341 -4.76 9.45 -7.39
N ASP A 342 -5.84 8.75 -7.07
CA ASP A 342 -6.62 8.92 -5.84
C ASP A 342 -5.75 8.66 -4.60
N LEU A 343 -4.87 7.64 -4.65
CA LEU A 343 -3.88 7.39 -3.60
C LEU A 343 -2.90 8.56 -3.43
N VAL A 344 -2.34 9.09 -4.52
CA VAL A 344 -1.38 10.20 -4.46
C VAL A 344 -2.05 11.48 -3.95
N LEU A 345 -3.28 11.75 -4.34
CA LEU A 345 -4.04 12.90 -3.85
C LEU A 345 -4.57 12.72 -2.43
N GLY A 346 -4.52 11.48 -1.90
CA GLY A 346 -5.03 11.14 -0.57
C GLY A 346 -6.55 11.22 -0.47
N ILE A 347 -7.24 10.92 -1.58
CA ILE A 347 -8.70 10.87 -1.64
C ILE A 347 -9.17 9.58 -0.96
N ASP A 348 -10.12 9.70 -0.06
CA ASP A 348 -10.71 8.58 0.71
C ASP A 348 -12.19 8.50 0.35
N GLU A 349 -12.52 7.79 -0.73
CA GLU A 349 -13.91 7.64 -1.19
C GLU A 349 -14.82 6.91 -0.17
N VAL A 350 -14.24 6.24 0.83
CA VAL A 350 -15.00 5.50 1.86
C VAL A 350 -15.60 6.43 2.93
N THR A 351 -15.17 7.69 2.98
CA THR A 351 -15.60 8.65 4.01
C THR A 351 -16.81 9.52 3.58
N GLU A 352 -17.27 9.41 2.34
CA GLU A 352 -18.38 10.24 1.79
C GLU A 352 -19.71 9.47 1.64
N GLN A 353 -19.85 8.29 2.28
CA GLN A 353 -21.13 7.56 2.33
C GLN A 353 -21.75 7.53 3.71
#